data_740e4d89699eb989e333862e6face083
#
_entry.id   740e4d89699eb989e333862e6face083
#
_cell.length_a   1.000
_cell.length_b   1.000
_cell.length_c   1.000
_cell.angle_alpha   90.00
_cell.angle_beta   90.00
_cell.angle_gamma   90.00
#
_symmetry.space_group_name_H-M   'P 1'
#
loop_
_entity.id
_entity.type
_entity.pdbx_description
1 polymer ?
#
loop_
_entity_poly.entity_id
_entity_poly.type
_entity_poly.pdbx_seq_one_letter_code
_entity_poly.pdbx_strand_id
1 'polypeptide(L)'
;MKRIVCLLLALVMCLSLFAGCAAKSNDTPADTTPPADNTPSAEAPAAADDNADNAADQTATISGELEIAAFSNGEAQDKFWNTAVEEFNKLYPDCKVNLITSANIEESMRPRFVSDNAPDIYFMGGQANADVTPLTAEGKFMDLTDWYNSVEAIGYDGLLKDNMATEMFNRQNGGIYGMGFFYGVWACLYNKNMLEEHGWTLPNNWAEFEALAKEIKDTTDIYPIIHQGQYPDYIGYGLMQSGIATDGGKELLCEEGNLNVDAFDNPAVVSAYEKLAEVRANDWSPEFCLSMSHTEAQMMWLQGKALFLPCGNWLAGEMADSLPEGFEIGLCPTFWHDSDNTPNMVANTAFVAVSADTKNPDAALAFMQVLFSKNVTRAVAECGMGIPCMRDELEGIDLGQENTQVLELANSGAAEIICEIGGSGNFEPYAELRTAVKNTIASILSGEKDTTTALTDLKAEVARIRDDSSIEKVTITVS
;
A
#
# COMPACT_ATOMS: atom_id res chain seq x y z
N MET A 1 -21.87 -7.14 46.86
CA MET A 1 -20.59 -6.56 47.33
C MET A 1 -19.57 -6.24 46.23
N LYS A 2 -19.49 -6.98 45.14
CA LYS A 2 -18.51 -6.67 44.05
C LYS A 2 -18.85 -5.44 43.15
N ARG A 3 -20.09 -4.99 43.12
CA ARG A 3 -20.52 -3.81 42.32
C ARG A 3 -20.37 -2.45 43.03
N ILE A 4 -20.17 -2.46 44.32
CA ILE A 4 -20.00 -1.22 45.14
C ILE A 4 -18.53 -0.83 45.24
N VAL A 5 -17.60 -1.76 45.11
CA VAL A 5 -16.15 -1.50 45.13
C VAL A 5 -15.65 -0.84 43.85
N CYS A 6 -16.27 -1.13 42.69
CA CYS A 6 -15.90 -0.49 41.40
C CYS A 6 -16.37 0.97 41.31
N LEU A 7 -17.44 1.36 42.02
CA LEU A 7 -17.94 2.75 42.01
C LEU A 7 -17.13 3.66 42.93
N LEU A 8 -16.49 3.12 43.96
CA LEU A 8 -15.63 3.90 44.87
C LEU A 8 -14.22 4.14 44.32
N LEU A 9 -13.71 3.28 43.42
CA LEU A 9 -12.43 3.50 42.74
C LEU A 9 -12.53 4.54 41.60
N ALA A 10 -13.68 4.71 40.98
CA ALA A 10 -13.91 5.72 39.96
C ALA A 10 -14.03 7.15 40.51
N LEU A 11 -14.42 7.30 41.78
CA LEU A 11 -14.61 8.62 42.43
C LEU A 11 -13.30 9.20 42.99
N VAL A 12 -12.26 8.39 43.19
CA VAL A 12 -10.95 8.84 43.70
C VAL A 12 -10.04 9.36 42.59
N MET A 13 -10.27 8.99 41.34
CA MET A 13 -9.48 9.50 40.18
C MET A 13 -9.94 10.86 39.64
N CYS A 14 -11.08 11.38 40.03
CA CYS A 14 -11.59 12.67 39.54
C CYS A 14 -11.28 13.88 40.46
N LEU A 15 -10.54 13.71 41.55
CA LEU A 15 -10.29 14.77 42.56
C LEU A 15 -8.84 15.28 42.62
N SER A 16 -7.97 14.96 41.64
CA SER A 16 -6.57 15.37 41.67
C SER A 16 -6.14 16.39 40.57
N LEU A 17 -7.08 17.12 39.97
CA LEU A 17 -6.79 18.06 38.86
C LEU A 17 -7.21 19.51 39.14
N PHE A 18 -7.18 19.97 40.41
CA PHE A 18 -7.33 21.40 40.71
C PHE A 18 -6.45 21.79 41.89
N ALA A 19 -5.21 22.18 41.65
CA ALA A 19 -4.50 23.11 42.53
C ALA A 19 -3.28 23.75 41.87
N GLY A 20 -3.34 25.02 41.65
CA GLY A 20 -2.35 26.05 41.87
C GLY A 20 -1.47 26.39 40.68
N CYS A 21 -1.14 27.61 40.42
CA CYS A 21 -1.44 28.93 40.99
C CYS A 21 -0.86 29.97 40.07
N ALA A 22 -1.48 31.12 40.07
CA ALA A 22 -1.06 32.37 39.46
C ALA A 22 0.12 33.01 40.19
N ALA A 23 0.92 33.80 39.45
CA ALA A 23 1.51 35.12 39.84
C ALA A 23 2.37 35.63 38.67
N LYS A 24 1.92 36.68 38.07
CA LYS A 24 2.17 38.14 38.21
C LYS A 24 3.34 38.63 37.32
N SER A 25 2.96 39.26 36.28
CA SER A 25 3.21 40.66 35.73
C SER A 25 4.36 41.43 36.35
N ASN A 26 5.20 42.03 35.51
CA ASN A 26 5.39 43.51 35.39
C ASN A 26 6.34 43.84 34.24
N ASP A 27 5.83 44.59 33.36
CA ASP A 27 6.06 45.99 32.91
C ASP A 27 7.10 46.19 31.80
N THR A 28 6.56 46.82 30.82
CA THR A 28 7.05 47.58 29.63
C THR A 28 7.70 48.92 30.05
N PRO A 29 8.24 49.80 29.17
CA PRO A 29 8.71 49.76 27.76
C PRO A 29 10.00 50.57 27.51
N ALA A 30 10.53 50.59 26.29
CA ALA A 30 11.07 51.75 25.54
C ALA A 30 11.81 51.24 24.29
N ASP A 31 11.27 51.43 23.14
CA ASP A 31 11.42 52.52 22.14
C ASP A 31 12.89 52.84 21.79
N THR A 32 13.23 52.61 20.52
CA THR A 32 13.80 53.56 19.56
C THR A 32 14.17 52.89 18.22
N THR A 33 13.72 53.54 17.19
CA THR A 33 13.89 53.31 15.76
C THR A 33 15.31 53.70 15.24
N PRO A 34 15.63 53.40 13.95
CA PRO A 34 16.96 53.12 13.42
C PRO A 34 17.67 54.34 12.81
N PRO A 35 18.86 54.16 12.27
CA PRO A 35 19.03 54.52 10.87
C PRO A 35 19.99 53.69 10.02
N ALA A 36 19.55 53.51 8.78
CA ALA A 36 20.18 53.81 7.47
C ALA A 36 21.55 53.21 7.09
N ASP A 37 21.49 52.41 6.03
CA ASP A 37 22.15 52.55 4.73
C ASP A 37 23.68 52.77 4.70
N ASN A 38 24.33 51.80 4.03
CA ASN A 38 25.44 52.06 3.13
C ASN A 38 25.84 50.82 2.31
N THR A 39 25.46 50.85 1.05
CA THR A 39 26.20 50.15 -0.01
C THR A 39 27.38 51.02 -0.43
N PRO A 40 28.53 50.46 -0.81
CA PRO A 40 28.92 50.46 -2.22
C PRO A 40 29.66 49.16 -2.66
N SER A 41 29.25 48.69 -3.83
CA SER A 41 29.92 48.72 -5.15
C SER A 41 31.15 47.87 -5.35
N ALA A 42 30.94 46.90 -6.23
CA ALA A 42 31.78 46.29 -7.25
C ALA A 42 33.30 46.53 -7.27
N GLU A 43 34.01 45.41 -7.38
CA GLU A 43 35.14 45.28 -8.32
C GLU A 43 35.49 43.79 -8.52
N ALA A 44 35.35 43.30 -9.73
CA ALA A 44 36.15 42.20 -10.29
C ALA A 44 37.18 42.88 -11.21
N PRO A 45 38.30 42.34 -11.62
CA PRO A 45 38.59 40.95 -12.01
C PRO A 45 40.02 40.49 -11.68
N ALA A 46 40.33 39.18 -11.87
CA ALA A 46 41.49 38.72 -12.64
C ALA A 46 41.53 37.20 -12.74
N ALA A 47 41.80 36.77 -13.93
CA ALA A 47 41.86 35.39 -14.38
C ALA A 47 43.23 34.71 -14.11
N ALA A 48 43.16 33.37 -14.23
CA ALA A 48 44.19 32.40 -14.57
C ALA A 48 45.16 31.96 -13.47
N ASP A 49 45.14 30.70 -13.13
CA ASP A 49 46.05 29.73 -13.76
C ASP A 49 45.72 28.27 -13.36
N ASP A 50 45.99 27.44 -14.31
CA ASP A 50 45.93 25.99 -14.34
C ASP A 50 46.48 25.29 -13.04
N ASN A 51 45.70 24.32 -12.55
CA ASN A 51 46.24 23.06 -12.09
C ASN A 51 45.19 21.94 -12.28
N ALA A 52 45.38 21.22 -13.37
CA ALA A 52 44.82 19.89 -13.50
C ALA A 52 45.53 18.95 -12.49
N ASP A 53 44.76 18.03 -11.96
CA ASP A 53 45.10 16.90 -11.11
C ASP A 53 44.70 17.05 -9.64
N ASN A 54 43.48 16.67 -9.36
CA ASN A 54 43.07 15.74 -8.33
C ASN A 54 41.55 15.63 -8.30
N ALA A 55 40.99 14.90 -9.25
CA ALA A 55 39.72 14.22 -9.05
C ALA A 55 40.00 13.00 -8.17
N ALA A 56 40.39 13.24 -6.90
CA ALA A 56 40.29 12.25 -5.86
C ALA A 56 38.85 12.21 -5.40
N ASP A 57 38.23 11.10 -5.70
CA ASP A 57 37.06 10.51 -5.12
C ASP A 57 36.79 11.00 -3.68
N GLN A 58 36.02 12.09 -3.54
CA GLN A 58 35.41 12.46 -2.27
C GLN A 58 34.10 11.70 -2.17
N THR A 59 34.15 10.39 -2.00
CA THR A 59 33.05 9.66 -1.39
C THR A 59 32.87 10.26 0.01
N ALA A 60 31.84 11.10 0.16
CA ALA A 60 31.43 11.59 1.47
C ALA A 60 31.31 10.38 2.39
N THR A 61 32.07 10.36 3.49
CA THR A 61 32.03 9.24 4.43
C THR A 61 30.66 9.24 5.09
N ILE A 62 29.77 8.32 4.68
CA ILE A 62 28.44 8.18 5.28
C ILE A 62 28.63 7.69 6.71
N SER A 63 28.17 8.50 7.66
CA SER A 63 28.34 8.27 9.10
C SER A 63 27.20 8.91 9.90
N GLY A 64 27.18 8.70 11.22
CA GLY A 64 26.17 9.26 12.10
C GLY A 64 25.06 8.27 12.45
N GLU A 65 23.83 8.75 12.60
CA GLU A 65 22.67 7.92 12.93
C GLU A 65 21.61 8.06 11.82
N LEU A 66 20.98 6.94 11.49
CA LEU A 66 19.88 6.86 10.54
C LEU A 66 18.70 6.17 11.23
N GLU A 67 17.55 6.82 11.32
CA GLU A 67 16.34 6.23 11.88
C GLU A 67 15.39 5.80 10.77
N ILE A 68 14.99 4.53 10.81
CA ILE A 68 14.08 3.92 9.85
C ILE A 68 12.84 3.44 10.60
N ALA A 69 11.67 3.90 10.19
CA ALA A 69 10.40 3.38 10.66
C ALA A 69 9.75 2.55 9.55
N ALA A 70 9.39 1.31 9.84
CA ALA A 70 8.90 0.41 8.83
C ALA A 70 7.69 -0.41 9.33
N PHE A 71 6.68 -0.51 8.46
CA PHE A 71 5.63 -1.50 8.65
C PHE A 71 6.24 -2.91 8.61
N SER A 72 5.83 -3.73 9.59
CA SER A 72 6.12 -5.16 9.61
C SER A 72 5.03 -5.88 10.40
N ASN A 73 4.45 -6.91 9.81
CA ASN A 73 3.38 -7.69 10.41
C ASN A 73 3.79 -9.16 10.70
N GLY A 74 5.09 -9.48 10.60
CA GLY A 74 5.56 -10.84 10.85
C GLY A 74 7.05 -11.04 10.72
N GLU A 75 7.50 -12.24 11.11
CA GLU A 75 8.90 -12.62 11.18
C GLU A 75 9.63 -12.52 9.84
N ALA A 76 8.95 -12.83 8.72
CA ALA A 76 9.53 -12.74 7.38
C ALA A 76 9.90 -11.29 7.02
N GLN A 77 9.03 -10.31 7.32
CA GLN A 77 9.29 -8.91 7.08
C GLN A 77 10.37 -8.36 8.03
N ASP A 78 10.35 -8.75 9.30
CA ASP A 78 11.41 -8.38 10.24
C ASP A 78 12.78 -8.92 9.79
N LYS A 79 12.82 -10.16 9.29
CA LYS A 79 14.03 -10.75 8.74
C LYS A 79 14.53 -9.99 7.51
N PHE A 80 13.62 -9.60 6.61
CA PHE A 80 13.96 -8.75 5.46
C PHE A 80 14.61 -7.44 5.88
N TRP A 81 13.95 -6.69 6.81
CA TRP A 81 14.48 -5.39 7.26
C TRP A 81 15.85 -5.54 7.94
N ASN A 82 16.05 -6.57 8.74
CA ASN A 82 17.35 -6.86 9.33
C ASN A 82 18.41 -7.14 8.26
N THR A 83 18.05 -7.89 7.19
CA THR A 83 18.96 -8.14 6.07
C THR A 83 19.34 -6.84 5.35
N ALA A 84 18.36 -5.95 5.10
CA ALA A 84 18.62 -4.66 4.47
C ALA A 84 19.59 -3.80 5.32
N VAL A 85 19.40 -3.78 6.64
CA VAL A 85 20.29 -3.09 7.57
C VAL A 85 21.69 -3.72 7.59
N GLU A 86 21.79 -5.05 7.55
CA GLU A 86 23.08 -5.75 7.48
C GLU A 86 23.83 -5.42 6.18
N GLU A 87 23.16 -5.41 5.03
CA GLU A 87 23.78 -5.03 3.75
C GLU A 87 24.23 -3.56 3.77
N PHE A 88 23.45 -2.66 4.35
CA PHE A 88 23.83 -1.26 4.52
C PHE A 88 25.07 -1.12 5.42
N ASN A 89 25.12 -1.79 6.57
CA ASN A 89 26.24 -1.73 7.51
C ASN A 89 27.54 -2.32 6.95
N LYS A 90 27.47 -3.24 5.97
CA LYS A 90 28.67 -3.74 5.26
C LYS A 90 29.33 -2.65 4.42
N LEU A 91 28.53 -1.75 3.84
CA LEU A 91 29.01 -0.66 3.00
C LEU A 91 29.36 0.59 3.84
N TYR A 92 28.59 0.86 4.88
CA TYR A 92 28.65 2.08 5.69
C TYR A 92 28.74 1.78 7.19
N PRO A 93 29.84 1.17 7.67
CA PRO A 93 29.98 0.71 9.06
C PRO A 93 29.99 1.85 10.09
N ASP A 94 30.27 3.09 9.66
CA ASP A 94 30.33 4.27 10.54
C ASP A 94 28.94 4.96 10.70
N CYS A 95 27.90 4.44 10.04
CA CYS A 95 26.53 4.91 10.19
C CYS A 95 25.71 3.91 11.01
N LYS A 96 25.19 4.36 12.14
CA LYS A 96 24.37 3.53 13.03
C LYS A 96 22.92 3.59 12.60
N VAL A 97 22.31 2.45 12.26
CA VAL A 97 20.90 2.36 11.93
C VAL A 97 20.06 2.06 13.17
N ASN A 98 19.02 2.85 13.38
CA ASN A 98 17.95 2.62 14.36
C ASN A 98 16.70 2.21 13.62
N LEU A 99 16.39 0.90 13.58
CA LEU A 99 15.24 0.34 12.92
C LEU A 99 14.09 0.17 13.91
N ILE A 100 12.91 0.71 13.57
CA ILE A 100 11.66 0.59 14.31
C ILE A 100 10.66 -0.15 13.41
N THR A 101 10.19 -1.32 13.81
CA THR A 101 9.17 -2.08 13.08
C THR A 101 7.90 -2.23 13.90
N SER A 102 6.74 -2.16 13.24
CA SER A 102 5.43 -2.39 13.86
C SER A 102 4.36 -2.65 12.81
N ALA A 103 3.38 -3.48 13.15
CA ALA A 103 2.18 -3.68 12.33
C ALA A 103 1.22 -2.47 12.33
N ASN A 104 1.34 -1.59 13.35
CA ASN A 104 0.57 -0.34 13.46
C ASN A 104 1.53 0.85 13.50
N ILE A 105 2.50 0.86 12.59
CA ILE A 105 3.58 1.88 12.59
C ILE A 105 3.02 3.31 12.47
N GLU A 106 1.89 3.48 11.75
CA GLU A 106 1.24 4.77 11.53
C GLU A 106 0.79 5.43 12.84
N GLU A 107 0.33 4.65 13.83
CA GLU A 107 -0.13 5.19 15.12
C GLU A 107 0.98 5.96 15.84
N SER A 108 2.22 5.48 15.70
CA SER A 108 3.40 6.10 16.30
C SER A 108 4.04 7.18 15.41
N MET A 109 3.90 7.08 14.09
CA MET A 109 4.55 7.99 13.15
C MET A 109 3.73 9.25 12.85
N ARG A 110 2.38 9.17 12.73
CA ARG A 110 1.54 10.35 12.50
C ARG A 110 1.80 11.50 13.47
N PRO A 111 1.85 11.30 14.81
CA PRO A 111 2.18 12.38 15.75
C PRO A 111 3.60 12.95 15.55
N ARG A 112 4.55 12.13 15.08
CA ARG A 112 5.93 12.55 14.83
C ARG A 112 6.04 13.45 13.61
N PHE A 113 5.30 13.16 12.52
CA PHE A 113 5.22 14.04 11.36
C PHE A 113 4.57 15.39 11.69
N VAL A 114 3.56 15.40 12.57
CA VAL A 114 2.90 16.63 13.03
C VAL A 114 3.84 17.48 13.89
N SER A 115 4.77 16.86 14.65
CA SER A 115 5.70 17.55 15.56
C SER A 115 7.08 17.81 14.96
N ASP A 116 7.26 17.65 13.64
CA ASP A 116 8.52 17.80 12.91
C ASP A 116 9.67 16.96 13.52
N ASN A 117 9.31 15.75 13.97
CA ASN A 117 10.21 14.74 14.51
C ASN A 117 10.04 13.40 13.77
N ALA A 118 9.91 13.48 12.45
CA ALA A 118 9.79 12.31 11.58
C ALA A 118 11.06 11.44 11.60
N PRO A 119 10.97 10.12 11.30
CA PRO A 119 12.14 9.29 11.03
C PRO A 119 12.83 9.77 9.73
N ASP A 120 14.08 9.38 9.51
CA ASP A 120 14.78 9.72 8.26
C ASP A 120 14.16 8.98 7.06
N ILE A 121 13.76 7.71 7.27
CA ILE A 121 13.10 6.88 6.26
C ILE A 121 11.81 6.30 6.85
N TYR A 122 10.75 6.34 6.06
CA TYR A 122 9.45 5.77 6.41
C TYR A 122 8.96 4.80 5.34
N PHE A 123 8.74 3.52 5.72
CA PHE A 123 8.12 2.52 4.87
C PHE A 123 6.65 2.35 5.27
N MET A 124 5.78 2.71 4.36
CA MET A 124 4.34 2.83 4.58
C MET A 124 3.61 1.60 4.01
N GLY A 125 3.65 0.50 4.74
CA GLY A 125 2.85 -0.69 4.44
C GLY A 125 1.59 -0.77 5.31
N GLY A 126 0.67 -1.68 5.01
CA GLY A 126 -0.56 -1.87 5.76
C GLY A 126 -1.42 -0.59 5.81
N GLN A 127 -1.90 -0.22 6.99
CA GLN A 127 -2.72 0.98 7.19
C GLN A 127 -1.92 2.29 6.99
N ALA A 128 -0.60 2.26 7.17
CA ALA A 128 0.27 3.40 6.93
C ALA A 128 0.29 3.85 5.45
N ASN A 129 -0.09 2.97 4.52
CA ASN A 129 -0.19 3.34 3.10
C ASN A 129 -1.20 4.48 2.84
N ALA A 130 -2.18 4.65 3.72
CA ALA A 130 -3.12 5.77 3.66
C ALA A 130 -2.46 7.14 3.92
N ASP A 131 -1.27 7.18 4.53
CA ASP A 131 -0.55 8.41 4.85
C ASP A 131 0.28 8.94 3.68
N VAL A 132 0.51 8.14 2.63
CA VAL A 132 1.38 8.49 1.49
C VAL A 132 0.94 9.79 0.84
N THR A 133 -0.31 9.86 0.37
CA THR A 133 -0.83 11.01 -0.36
C THR A 133 -0.88 12.30 0.50
N PRO A 134 -1.47 12.29 1.71
CA PRO A 134 -1.52 13.50 2.52
C PRO A 134 -0.13 13.98 2.95
N LEU A 135 0.78 13.11 3.38
CA LEU A 135 2.12 13.53 3.77
C LEU A 135 2.94 14.05 2.58
N THR A 136 2.74 13.50 1.37
CA THR A 136 3.34 14.03 0.14
C THR A 136 2.82 15.43 -0.15
N ALA A 137 1.51 15.64 -0.09
CA ALA A 137 0.87 16.94 -0.31
C ALA A 137 1.32 17.99 0.71
N GLU A 138 1.56 17.59 1.96
CA GLU A 138 2.11 18.44 3.02
C GLU A 138 3.61 18.71 2.89
N GLY A 139 4.28 18.17 1.86
CA GLY A 139 5.72 18.36 1.64
C GLY A 139 6.61 17.65 2.67
N LYS A 140 6.12 16.59 3.31
CA LYS A 140 6.87 15.87 4.34
C LYS A 140 7.91 14.91 3.77
N PHE A 141 7.89 14.63 2.48
CA PHE A 141 8.83 13.74 1.80
C PHE A 141 9.74 14.47 0.83
N MET A 142 10.95 13.98 0.70
CA MET A 142 11.97 14.47 -0.23
C MET A 142 11.60 14.08 -1.67
N ASP A 143 11.80 14.99 -2.63
CA ASP A 143 11.74 14.66 -4.05
C ASP A 143 12.97 13.84 -4.45
N LEU A 144 12.74 12.59 -4.85
CA LEU A 144 13.76 11.62 -5.24
C LEU A 144 14.03 11.59 -6.76
N THR A 145 13.40 12.48 -7.54
CA THR A 145 13.43 12.43 -9.01
C THR A 145 14.84 12.50 -9.57
N ASP A 146 15.63 13.47 -9.15
CA ASP A 146 17.01 13.65 -9.63
C ASP A 146 17.92 12.52 -9.15
N TRP A 147 17.75 12.09 -7.90
CA TRP A 147 18.47 10.95 -7.33
C TRP A 147 18.17 9.67 -8.13
N TYR A 148 16.91 9.31 -8.32
CA TYR A 148 16.50 8.13 -9.08
C TYR A 148 17.07 8.11 -10.50
N ASN A 149 17.10 9.26 -11.18
CA ASN A 149 17.58 9.38 -12.54
C ASN A 149 19.10 9.27 -12.68
N SER A 150 19.87 9.44 -11.61
CA SER A 150 21.33 9.53 -11.64
C SER A 150 22.06 8.51 -10.80
N VAL A 151 21.39 7.85 -9.83
CA VAL A 151 22.03 6.89 -8.93
C VAL A 151 22.39 5.58 -9.64
N GLU A 152 23.57 5.05 -9.34
CA GLU A 152 24.00 3.72 -9.83
C GLU A 152 23.29 2.60 -9.06
N ALA A 153 23.04 1.48 -9.72
CA ALA A 153 22.41 0.31 -9.09
C ALA A 153 23.46 -0.59 -8.44
N ILE A 154 23.33 -0.86 -7.14
CA ILE A 154 24.28 -1.73 -6.43
C ILE A 154 24.08 -3.19 -6.85
N GLY A 155 25.14 -3.79 -7.42
CA GLY A 155 25.14 -5.19 -7.86
C GLY A 155 24.52 -5.42 -9.25
N TYR A 156 24.20 -4.36 -9.98
CA TYR A 156 23.76 -4.35 -11.37
C TYR A 156 24.66 -3.43 -12.21
N ASP A 157 24.58 -3.53 -13.51
CA ASP A 157 25.29 -2.64 -14.43
C ASP A 157 24.45 -1.37 -14.70
N GLY A 158 25.04 -0.19 -14.54
CA GLY A 158 24.43 1.09 -14.88
C GLY A 158 23.52 1.68 -13.79
N LEU A 159 22.58 2.53 -14.20
CA LEU A 159 21.74 3.30 -13.30
C LEU A 159 20.59 2.47 -12.73
N LEU A 160 20.09 2.87 -11.57
CA LEU A 160 18.94 2.25 -10.91
C LEU A 160 17.73 2.18 -11.85
N LYS A 161 17.39 3.29 -12.51
CA LYS A 161 16.25 3.36 -13.44
C LYS A 161 16.34 2.38 -14.61
N ASP A 162 17.53 2.05 -15.07
CA ASP A 162 17.73 1.14 -16.20
C ASP A 162 17.55 -0.33 -15.78
N ASN A 163 17.56 -0.59 -14.46
CA ASN A 163 17.43 -1.90 -13.85
C ASN A 163 16.07 -2.14 -13.18
N MET A 164 15.13 -1.19 -13.24
CA MET A 164 13.76 -1.42 -12.80
C MET A 164 13.00 -2.26 -13.84
N ALA A 165 12.31 -3.29 -13.39
CA ALA A 165 11.36 -4.06 -14.19
C ALA A 165 9.98 -3.40 -14.18
N THR A 166 9.60 -2.86 -13.02
CA THR A 166 8.32 -2.21 -12.79
C THR A 166 8.54 -0.97 -11.92
N GLU A 167 8.09 0.19 -12.40
CA GLU A 167 8.13 1.43 -11.64
C GLU A 167 6.86 1.56 -10.80
N MET A 168 6.99 1.38 -9.50
CA MET A 168 5.93 1.58 -8.52
C MET A 168 6.26 2.83 -7.70
N PHE A 169 5.78 4.00 -8.15
CA PHE A 169 6.15 5.29 -7.56
C PHE A 169 4.94 6.08 -7.11
N ASN A 170 5.02 6.66 -5.92
CA ASN A 170 4.15 7.78 -5.54
C ASN A 170 4.68 9.04 -6.23
N ARG A 171 3.90 9.55 -7.18
CA ARG A 171 4.24 10.76 -7.96
C ARG A 171 3.27 11.88 -7.65
N GLN A 172 3.83 13.10 -7.48
CA GLN A 172 3.05 14.32 -7.35
C GLN A 172 3.71 15.44 -8.16
N ASN A 173 2.95 16.14 -8.99
CA ASN A 173 3.44 17.25 -9.82
C ASN A 173 4.70 16.91 -10.65
N GLY A 174 4.84 15.64 -11.04
CA GLY A 174 5.99 15.13 -11.81
C GLY A 174 7.19 14.67 -10.98
N GLY A 175 7.19 14.92 -9.67
CA GLY A 175 8.21 14.44 -8.73
C GLY A 175 7.95 13.03 -8.22
N ILE A 176 8.97 12.36 -7.69
CA ILE A 176 8.92 11.04 -7.05
C ILE A 176 9.12 11.24 -5.55
N TYR A 177 8.11 10.93 -4.73
CA TYR A 177 8.14 11.13 -3.27
C TYR A 177 8.08 9.83 -2.47
N GLY A 178 7.82 8.72 -3.13
CA GLY A 178 7.84 7.39 -2.57
C GLY A 178 8.14 6.36 -3.64
N MET A 179 8.84 5.30 -3.28
CA MET A 179 9.22 4.24 -4.20
C MET A 179 8.85 2.88 -3.61
N GLY A 180 8.26 2.01 -4.43
CA GLY A 180 8.09 0.59 -4.12
C GLY A 180 9.33 -0.17 -4.57
N PHE A 181 9.87 -1.04 -3.72
CA PHE A 181 10.96 -1.95 -4.09
C PHE A 181 10.47 -3.38 -4.36
N PHE A 182 9.21 -3.64 -4.07
CA PHE A 182 8.46 -4.83 -4.47
C PHE A 182 7.00 -4.45 -4.69
N TYR A 183 6.24 -5.33 -5.32
CA TYR A 183 4.79 -5.16 -5.48
C TYR A 183 4.06 -6.45 -5.14
N GLY A 184 2.83 -6.28 -4.66
CA GLY A 184 1.83 -7.32 -4.54
C GLY A 184 0.83 -7.24 -5.69
N VAL A 185 0.04 -8.29 -5.83
CA VAL A 185 -1.07 -8.33 -6.80
C VAL A 185 -2.33 -8.76 -6.07
N TRP A 186 -3.37 -7.95 -6.20
CA TRP A 186 -4.70 -8.31 -5.77
C TRP A 186 -5.28 -9.38 -6.69
N ALA A 187 -5.80 -10.45 -6.11
CA ALA A 187 -6.29 -11.59 -6.86
C ALA A 187 -7.39 -12.33 -6.08
N CYS A 188 -7.94 -13.36 -6.68
CA CYS A 188 -8.76 -14.34 -6.00
C CYS A 188 -7.94 -15.60 -5.71
N LEU A 189 -7.81 -15.93 -4.44
CA LEU A 189 -7.20 -17.20 -4.04
C LEU A 189 -8.26 -18.29 -3.99
N TYR A 190 -7.85 -19.51 -4.31
CA TYR A 190 -8.72 -20.68 -4.20
C TYR A 190 -8.00 -21.87 -3.56
N ASN A 191 -8.75 -22.70 -2.86
CA ASN A 191 -8.24 -23.95 -2.31
C ASN A 191 -8.11 -24.99 -3.42
N LYS A 192 -6.87 -25.22 -3.89
CA LYS A 192 -6.57 -26.09 -5.02
C LYS A 192 -6.89 -27.53 -4.73
N ASN A 193 -6.56 -28.01 -3.51
CA ASN A 193 -6.89 -29.38 -3.10
C ASN A 193 -8.41 -29.63 -3.16
N MET A 194 -9.20 -28.66 -2.68
CA MET A 194 -10.67 -28.74 -2.69
C MET A 194 -11.23 -28.75 -4.11
N LEU A 195 -10.71 -27.88 -4.98
CA LEU A 195 -11.10 -27.81 -6.38
C LEU A 195 -10.89 -29.19 -7.07
N GLU A 196 -9.71 -29.79 -6.86
CA GLU A 196 -9.34 -31.09 -7.44
C GLU A 196 -10.15 -32.25 -6.83
N GLU A 197 -10.36 -32.27 -5.51
CA GLU A 197 -11.13 -33.28 -4.80
C GLU A 197 -12.57 -33.42 -5.32
N HIS A 198 -13.20 -32.26 -5.58
CA HIS A 198 -14.56 -32.20 -6.06
C HIS A 198 -14.67 -32.26 -7.60
N GLY A 199 -13.55 -32.16 -8.32
CA GLY A 199 -13.52 -32.14 -9.79
C GLY A 199 -14.11 -30.88 -10.38
N TRP A 200 -14.11 -29.77 -9.63
CA TRP A 200 -14.61 -28.48 -10.09
C TRP A 200 -13.64 -27.82 -11.08
N THR A 201 -14.15 -26.93 -11.90
CA THR A 201 -13.37 -26.15 -12.87
C THR A 201 -13.34 -24.69 -12.43
N LEU A 202 -12.17 -24.03 -12.52
CA LEU A 202 -12.03 -22.62 -12.24
C LEU A 202 -12.90 -21.80 -13.21
N PRO A 203 -13.65 -20.81 -12.71
CA PRO A 203 -14.44 -19.94 -13.56
C PRO A 203 -13.55 -18.90 -14.24
N ASN A 204 -13.82 -18.61 -15.52
CA ASN A 204 -13.14 -17.55 -16.27
C ASN A 204 -13.90 -16.22 -16.26
N ASN A 205 -15.19 -16.23 -15.93
CA ASN A 205 -16.06 -15.07 -15.89
C ASN A 205 -17.20 -15.26 -14.88
N TRP A 206 -18.06 -14.24 -14.75
CA TRP A 206 -19.14 -14.28 -13.77
C TRP A 206 -20.15 -15.41 -14.01
N ALA A 207 -20.55 -15.65 -15.25
CA ALA A 207 -21.53 -16.72 -15.56
C ALA A 207 -21.01 -18.11 -15.19
N GLU A 208 -19.72 -18.37 -15.39
CA GLU A 208 -19.09 -19.65 -14.96
C GLU A 208 -18.98 -19.71 -13.43
N PHE A 209 -18.70 -18.58 -12.75
CA PHE A 209 -18.74 -18.52 -11.30
C PHE A 209 -20.13 -18.81 -10.74
N GLU A 210 -21.18 -18.23 -11.30
CA GLU A 210 -22.57 -18.50 -10.89
C GLU A 210 -22.90 -20.01 -10.98
N ALA A 211 -22.53 -20.63 -12.10
CA ALA A 211 -22.76 -22.05 -12.31
C ALA A 211 -22.02 -22.91 -11.25
N LEU A 212 -20.75 -22.62 -11.00
CA LEU A 212 -19.94 -23.30 -9.99
C LEU A 212 -20.47 -23.02 -8.57
N ALA A 213 -20.81 -21.79 -8.26
CA ALA A 213 -21.32 -21.40 -6.94
C ALA A 213 -22.62 -22.13 -6.60
N LYS A 214 -23.50 -22.27 -7.60
CA LYS A 214 -24.74 -23.07 -7.48
C LYS A 214 -24.42 -24.55 -7.26
N GLU A 215 -23.50 -25.13 -8.00
CA GLU A 215 -23.08 -26.54 -7.84
C GLU A 215 -22.52 -26.78 -6.42
N ILE A 216 -21.64 -25.89 -5.92
CA ILE A 216 -21.07 -25.98 -4.58
C ILE A 216 -22.20 -26.00 -3.52
N LYS A 217 -23.14 -25.06 -3.60
CA LYS A 217 -24.25 -24.95 -2.64
C LYS A 217 -25.24 -26.13 -2.73
N ASP A 218 -25.47 -26.66 -3.92
CA ASP A 218 -26.41 -27.78 -4.12
C ASP A 218 -25.83 -29.13 -3.64
N THR A 219 -24.50 -29.27 -3.61
CA THR A 219 -23.82 -30.56 -3.40
C THR A 219 -23.00 -30.66 -2.11
N THR A 220 -22.71 -29.53 -1.46
CA THR A 220 -21.84 -29.48 -0.28
C THR A 220 -22.34 -28.46 0.75
N ASP A 221 -21.70 -28.49 1.95
CA ASP A 221 -21.86 -27.47 2.98
C ASP A 221 -20.76 -26.37 2.89
N ILE A 222 -19.99 -26.34 1.79
CA ILE A 222 -18.92 -25.36 1.54
C ILE A 222 -19.57 -24.09 0.98
N TYR A 223 -18.98 -22.93 1.33
CA TYR A 223 -19.36 -21.68 0.70
C TYR A 223 -18.55 -21.44 -0.59
N PRO A 224 -19.18 -20.91 -1.66
CA PRO A 224 -18.43 -20.48 -2.85
C PRO A 224 -17.31 -19.51 -2.50
N ILE A 225 -17.61 -18.46 -1.74
CA ILE A 225 -16.67 -17.39 -1.40
C ILE A 225 -16.79 -17.03 0.07
N ILE A 226 -15.65 -16.73 0.70
CA ILE A 226 -15.56 -16.08 2.01
C ILE A 226 -14.85 -14.73 1.85
N HIS A 227 -15.27 -13.71 2.60
CA HIS A 227 -14.68 -12.38 2.49
C HIS A 227 -14.51 -11.70 3.85
N GLN A 228 -13.72 -10.64 3.87
CA GLN A 228 -13.33 -9.87 5.04
C GLN A 228 -14.27 -8.67 5.21
N GLY A 229 -15.40 -8.86 5.91
CA GLY A 229 -16.46 -7.84 6.02
C GLY A 229 -16.06 -6.59 6.80
N GLN A 230 -15.11 -6.67 7.74
CA GLN A 230 -14.51 -5.49 8.37
C GLN A 230 -13.60 -4.72 7.41
N TYR A 231 -13.17 -5.36 6.32
CA TYR A 231 -12.31 -4.82 5.28
C TYR A 231 -12.91 -5.09 3.90
N PRO A 232 -14.04 -4.42 3.53
CA PRO A 232 -14.75 -4.68 2.27
C PRO A 232 -13.91 -4.40 1.01
N ASP A 233 -12.83 -3.63 1.16
CA ASP A 233 -11.83 -3.37 0.14
C ASP A 233 -11.14 -4.65 -0.38
N TYR A 234 -11.08 -5.72 0.39
CA TYR A 234 -10.52 -6.99 -0.12
C TYR A 234 -11.32 -7.56 -1.29
N ILE A 235 -12.65 -7.54 -1.23
CA ILE A 235 -13.47 -7.94 -2.37
C ILE A 235 -13.44 -6.87 -3.46
N GLY A 236 -13.34 -5.59 -3.08
CA GLY A 236 -13.18 -4.46 -3.99
C GLY A 236 -11.93 -4.58 -4.85
N TYR A 237 -10.78 -4.72 -4.23
CA TYR A 237 -9.48 -4.80 -4.94
C TYR A 237 -9.22 -6.18 -5.52
N GLY A 238 -9.53 -7.24 -4.79
CA GLY A 238 -9.25 -8.62 -5.22
C GLY A 238 -10.13 -9.12 -6.35
N LEU A 239 -11.31 -8.54 -6.58
CA LEU A 239 -12.26 -8.98 -7.59
C LEU A 239 -12.82 -7.83 -8.42
N MET A 240 -13.41 -6.81 -7.77
CA MET A 240 -14.22 -5.81 -8.48
C MET A 240 -13.41 -4.90 -9.39
N GLN A 241 -12.32 -4.26 -8.89
CA GLN A 241 -11.50 -3.36 -9.70
C GLN A 241 -10.90 -4.08 -10.90
N SER A 242 -10.38 -5.29 -10.69
CA SER A 242 -9.89 -6.13 -11.78
C SER A 242 -10.99 -6.46 -12.80
N GLY A 243 -12.21 -6.76 -12.34
CA GLY A 243 -13.37 -7.00 -13.20
C GLY A 243 -13.81 -5.76 -13.97
N ILE A 244 -13.88 -4.60 -13.31
CA ILE A 244 -14.19 -3.31 -13.94
C ILE A 244 -13.18 -3.00 -15.04
N ALA A 245 -11.88 -3.18 -14.77
CA ALA A 245 -10.83 -2.97 -15.77
C ALA A 245 -10.95 -3.95 -16.94
N THR A 246 -11.32 -5.19 -16.68
CA THR A 246 -11.46 -6.23 -17.72
C THR A 246 -12.61 -5.92 -18.67
N ASP A 247 -13.76 -5.47 -18.16
CA ASP A 247 -14.95 -5.17 -18.96
C ASP A 247 -14.95 -3.75 -19.55
N GLY A 248 -14.49 -2.77 -18.75
CA GLY A 248 -14.57 -1.34 -19.08
C GLY A 248 -13.29 -0.71 -19.57
N GLY A 249 -12.15 -1.44 -19.49
CA GLY A 249 -10.81 -0.92 -19.74
C GLY A 249 -10.18 -0.35 -18.48
N LYS A 250 -8.86 -0.45 -18.39
CA LYS A 250 -8.08 -0.04 -17.22
C LYS A 250 -8.16 1.47 -16.93
N GLU A 251 -8.35 2.29 -17.96
CA GLU A 251 -8.52 3.73 -17.85
C GLU A 251 -9.79 4.12 -17.06
N LEU A 252 -10.80 3.25 -17.03
CA LEU A 252 -12.04 3.49 -16.28
C LEU A 252 -11.76 3.59 -14.77
N LEU A 253 -10.85 2.79 -14.22
CA LEU A 253 -10.42 2.90 -12.82
C LEU A 253 -9.76 4.26 -12.53
N CYS A 254 -8.99 4.80 -13.50
CA CYS A 254 -8.43 6.14 -13.37
C CYS A 254 -9.52 7.22 -13.40
N GLU A 255 -10.57 7.05 -14.21
CA GLU A 255 -11.70 7.99 -14.22
C GLU A 255 -12.42 8.01 -12.87
N GLU A 256 -12.64 6.85 -12.25
CA GLU A 256 -13.19 6.77 -10.89
C GLU A 256 -12.29 7.48 -9.86
N GLY A 257 -11.00 7.19 -9.87
CA GLY A 257 -10.02 7.80 -8.96
C GLY A 257 -9.81 9.29 -9.21
N ASN A 258 -9.95 9.75 -10.46
CA ASN A 258 -9.93 11.18 -10.82
C ASN A 258 -11.26 11.90 -10.55
N LEU A 259 -12.17 11.26 -9.80
CA LEU A 259 -13.46 11.80 -9.36
C LEU A 259 -14.42 12.15 -10.52
N ASN A 260 -14.34 11.40 -11.63
CA ASN A 260 -15.35 11.49 -12.69
C ASN A 260 -16.63 10.77 -12.25
N VAL A 261 -17.65 11.54 -11.88
CA VAL A 261 -18.94 11.00 -11.39
C VAL A 261 -19.61 10.10 -12.43
N ASP A 262 -19.47 10.44 -13.72
CA ASP A 262 -20.11 9.67 -14.81
C ASP A 262 -19.46 8.30 -15.01
N ALA A 263 -18.23 8.08 -14.52
CA ALA A 263 -17.58 6.77 -14.55
C ALA A 263 -18.40 5.71 -13.79
N PHE A 264 -19.07 6.11 -12.72
CA PHE A 264 -19.91 5.22 -11.91
C PHE A 264 -21.27 4.85 -12.58
N ASP A 265 -21.60 5.42 -13.74
CA ASP A 265 -22.72 5.01 -14.59
C ASP A 265 -22.26 4.04 -15.71
N ASN A 266 -20.95 3.75 -15.80
CA ASN A 266 -20.46 2.79 -16.78
C ASN A 266 -21.02 1.39 -16.48
N PRO A 267 -21.50 0.66 -17.50
CA PRO A 267 -22.07 -0.69 -17.30
C PRO A 267 -21.13 -1.67 -16.59
N ALA A 268 -19.81 -1.58 -16.80
CA ALA A 268 -18.83 -2.43 -16.13
C ALA A 268 -18.81 -2.17 -14.61
N VAL A 269 -18.90 -0.90 -14.20
CA VAL A 269 -18.96 -0.50 -12.79
C VAL A 269 -20.28 -0.95 -12.17
N VAL A 270 -21.40 -0.64 -12.82
CA VAL A 270 -22.73 -1.03 -12.31
C VAL A 270 -22.83 -2.54 -12.14
N SER A 271 -22.41 -3.32 -13.15
CA SER A 271 -22.37 -4.80 -13.09
C SER A 271 -21.53 -5.31 -11.93
N ALA A 272 -20.35 -4.70 -11.68
CA ALA A 272 -19.48 -5.13 -10.58
C ALA A 272 -20.16 -4.99 -9.20
N TYR A 273 -20.94 -3.92 -9.00
CA TYR A 273 -21.72 -3.74 -7.76
C TYR A 273 -22.99 -4.61 -7.71
N GLU A 274 -23.62 -4.92 -8.85
CA GLU A 274 -24.78 -5.84 -8.92
C GLU A 274 -24.37 -7.25 -8.48
N LYS A 275 -23.19 -7.73 -8.86
CA LYS A 275 -22.63 -9.02 -8.45
C LYS A 275 -22.50 -9.17 -6.92
N LEU A 276 -22.25 -8.08 -6.18
CA LEU A 276 -22.28 -8.10 -4.70
C LEU A 276 -23.68 -8.45 -4.16
N ALA A 277 -24.72 -7.88 -4.76
CA ALA A 277 -26.10 -8.16 -4.38
C ALA A 277 -26.48 -9.61 -4.71
N GLU A 278 -25.96 -10.17 -5.81
CA GLU A 278 -26.17 -11.57 -6.19
C GLU A 278 -25.46 -12.54 -5.22
N VAL A 279 -24.22 -12.26 -4.81
CA VAL A 279 -23.51 -13.06 -3.78
C VAL A 279 -24.36 -13.14 -2.52
N ARG A 280 -24.92 -12.02 -2.07
CA ARG A 280 -25.79 -12.00 -0.90
C ARG A 280 -27.11 -12.73 -1.13
N ALA A 281 -27.78 -12.45 -2.23
CA ALA A 281 -29.12 -12.99 -2.51
C ALA A 281 -29.15 -14.53 -2.62
N ASN A 282 -28.04 -15.11 -3.08
CA ASN A 282 -27.89 -16.55 -3.27
C ASN A 282 -27.17 -17.26 -2.10
N ASP A 283 -26.84 -16.55 -1.01
CA ASP A 283 -26.11 -17.09 0.14
C ASP A 283 -24.77 -17.77 -0.28
N TRP A 284 -24.07 -17.15 -1.26
CA TRP A 284 -22.77 -17.65 -1.72
C TRP A 284 -21.63 -17.28 -0.78
N SER A 285 -21.86 -16.33 0.11
CA SER A 285 -20.99 -16.00 1.23
C SER A 285 -21.78 -16.01 2.54
N PRO A 286 -21.22 -16.55 3.64
CA PRO A 286 -21.94 -16.60 4.92
C PRO A 286 -22.15 -15.20 5.50
N GLU A 287 -23.32 -14.96 6.11
CA GLU A 287 -23.68 -13.66 6.70
C GLU A 287 -22.68 -13.22 7.79
N PHE A 288 -22.07 -14.15 8.52
CA PHE A 288 -21.07 -13.82 9.54
C PHE A 288 -19.80 -13.20 8.96
N CYS A 289 -19.55 -13.33 7.64
CA CYS A 289 -18.43 -12.63 6.98
C CYS A 289 -18.47 -11.13 7.19
N LEU A 290 -19.65 -10.51 7.31
CA LEU A 290 -19.81 -9.08 7.53
C LEU A 290 -19.08 -8.54 8.78
N SER A 291 -18.82 -9.40 9.75
CA SER A 291 -18.13 -9.05 11.00
C SER A 291 -16.69 -9.57 11.08
N MET A 292 -16.21 -10.29 10.07
CA MET A 292 -14.89 -10.93 10.10
C MET A 292 -13.77 -9.96 9.77
N SER A 293 -12.68 -10.06 10.51
CA SER A 293 -11.41 -9.49 10.15
C SER A 293 -10.77 -10.27 8.97
N HIS A 294 -9.70 -9.73 8.39
CA HIS A 294 -9.00 -10.42 7.30
C HIS A 294 -8.38 -11.74 7.78
N THR A 295 -7.75 -11.76 8.94
CA THR A 295 -7.13 -12.98 9.53
C THR A 295 -8.18 -14.06 9.83
N GLU A 296 -9.35 -13.68 10.35
CA GLU A 296 -10.44 -14.64 10.60
C GLU A 296 -10.95 -15.27 9.30
N ALA A 297 -11.11 -14.48 8.23
CA ALA A 297 -11.52 -14.99 6.92
C ALA A 297 -10.44 -15.92 6.32
N GLN A 298 -9.17 -15.54 6.40
CA GLN A 298 -8.04 -16.37 5.98
C GLN A 298 -8.01 -17.72 6.74
N MET A 299 -8.16 -17.69 8.07
CA MET A 299 -8.20 -18.89 8.91
C MET A 299 -9.38 -19.80 8.55
N MET A 300 -10.55 -19.26 8.31
CA MET A 300 -11.71 -20.07 7.91
C MET A 300 -11.53 -20.69 6.53
N TRP A 301 -10.92 -19.94 5.61
CA TRP A 301 -10.61 -20.46 4.29
C TRP A 301 -9.58 -21.60 4.36
N LEU A 302 -8.51 -21.46 5.14
CA LEU A 302 -7.54 -22.53 5.41
C LEU A 302 -8.16 -23.76 6.05
N GLN A 303 -9.27 -23.61 6.79
CA GLN A 303 -10.05 -24.71 7.36
C GLN A 303 -11.01 -25.37 6.36
N GLY A 304 -10.97 -24.97 5.08
CA GLY A 304 -11.80 -25.55 4.02
C GLY A 304 -13.28 -25.14 4.08
N LYS A 305 -13.61 -23.96 4.62
CA LYS A 305 -15.00 -23.51 4.72
C LYS A 305 -15.51 -22.83 3.44
N ALA A 306 -14.62 -22.41 2.56
CA ALA A 306 -14.96 -21.82 1.27
C ALA A 306 -13.94 -22.21 0.22
N LEU A 307 -14.38 -22.19 -1.06
CA LEU A 307 -13.48 -22.42 -2.20
C LEU A 307 -12.62 -21.18 -2.46
N PHE A 308 -13.24 -19.99 -2.54
CA PHE A 308 -12.58 -18.74 -2.92
C PHE A 308 -12.41 -17.78 -1.74
N LEU A 309 -11.29 -17.02 -1.79
CA LEU A 309 -10.96 -15.92 -0.89
C LEU A 309 -10.37 -14.75 -1.68
N PRO A 310 -11.04 -13.57 -1.77
CA PRO A 310 -10.39 -12.37 -2.27
C PRO A 310 -9.23 -11.97 -1.35
N CYS A 311 -8.03 -11.87 -1.90
CA CYS A 311 -6.82 -11.53 -1.16
C CYS A 311 -5.74 -11.06 -2.14
N GLY A 312 -4.49 -11.32 -1.85
CA GLY A 312 -3.35 -11.10 -2.73
C GLY A 312 -2.27 -12.14 -2.51
N ASN A 313 -1.22 -12.04 -3.29
CA ASN A 313 -0.09 -12.97 -3.32
C ASN A 313 0.81 -12.94 -2.08
N TRP A 314 0.38 -12.28 -1.02
CA TRP A 314 1.07 -12.21 0.29
C TRP A 314 0.49 -13.13 1.35
N LEU A 315 -0.63 -13.84 1.07
CA LEU A 315 -1.35 -14.63 2.07
C LEU A 315 -0.48 -15.73 2.69
N ALA A 316 0.30 -16.46 1.89
CA ALA A 316 1.16 -17.53 2.43
C ALA A 316 2.19 -16.98 3.43
N GLY A 317 2.75 -15.79 3.16
CA GLY A 317 3.64 -15.10 4.09
C GLY A 317 2.95 -14.67 5.39
N GLU A 318 1.74 -14.11 5.30
CA GLU A 318 0.95 -13.70 6.47
C GLU A 318 0.49 -14.89 7.31
N MET A 319 0.20 -16.01 6.69
CA MET A 319 -0.38 -17.19 7.34
C MET A 319 0.60 -18.35 7.50
N ALA A 320 1.91 -18.11 7.34
CA ALA A 320 2.94 -19.14 7.31
C ALA A 320 2.86 -20.13 8.49
N ASP A 321 2.64 -19.64 9.71
CA ASP A 321 2.51 -20.44 10.94
C ASP A 321 1.16 -21.21 11.03
N SER A 322 0.19 -20.87 10.20
CA SER A 322 -1.18 -21.41 10.21
C SER A 322 -1.51 -22.25 8.98
N LEU A 323 -0.61 -22.27 8.00
CA LEU A 323 -0.81 -22.99 6.74
C LEU A 323 -0.77 -24.50 7.01
N PRO A 324 -1.86 -25.26 6.72
CA PRO A 324 -1.87 -26.69 6.94
C PRO A 324 -0.86 -27.42 6.05
N GLU A 325 -0.24 -28.48 6.58
CA GLU A 325 0.67 -29.32 5.79
C GLU A 325 -0.03 -29.86 4.54
N GLY A 326 0.56 -29.64 3.37
CA GLY A 326 0.01 -30.10 2.09
C GLY A 326 -1.13 -29.21 1.55
N PHE A 327 -1.42 -28.09 2.17
CA PHE A 327 -2.39 -27.12 1.61
C PHE A 327 -1.79 -26.42 0.39
N GLU A 328 -2.47 -26.56 -0.76
CA GLU A 328 -2.06 -25.91 -1.99
C GLU A 328 -2.92 -24.69 -2.28
N ILE A 329 -2.26 -23.53 -2.30
CA ILE A 329 -2.89 -22.26 -2.64
C ILE A 329 -2.89 -22.12 -4.17
N GLY A 330 -4.10 -21.99 -4.74
CA GLY A 330 -4.26 -21.55 -6.10
C GLY A 330 -4.53 -20.05 -6.14
N LEU A 331 -4.03 -19.39 -7.19
CA LEU A 331 -4.32 -17.99 -7.48
C LEU A 331 -4.92 -17.93 -8.88
N CYS A 332 -6.06 -17.25 -9.02
CA CYS A 332 -6.67 -16.98 -10.31
C CYS A 332 -6.87 -15.48 -10.49
N PRO A 333 -6.87 -15.00 -11.75
CA PRO A 333 -7.37 -13.68 -12.07
C PRO A 333 -8.81 -13.55 -11.62
N THR A 334 -9.31 -12.32 -11.63
CA THR A 334 -10.72 -12.11 -11.32
C THR A 334 -11.63 -12.86 -12.30
N PHE A 335 -12.72 -13.39 -11.78
CA PHE A 335 -13.89 -13.84 -12.56
C PHE A 335 -15.07 -12.86 -12.45
N TRP A 336 -14.83 -11.67 -11.89
CA TRP A 336 -15.85 -10.64 -11.60
C TRP A 336 -16.18 -9.78 -12.81
N HIS A 337 -16.16 -10.37 -14.02
CA HIS A 337 -16.41 -9.71 -15.31
C HIS A 337 -17.33 -10.55 -16.19
N ASP A 338 -17.92 -9.93 -17.20
CA ASP A 338 -18.91 -10.54 -18.07
C ASP A 338 -18.34 -10.86 -19.46
N SER A 339 -17.22 -10.26 -19.85
CA SER A 339 -16.60 -10.41 -21.17
C SER A 339 -15.63 -11.61 -21.24
N ASP A 340 -15.24 -11.95 -22.49
CA ASP A 340 -14.19 -12.91 -22.78
C ASP A 340 -12.80 -12.22 -22.94
N ASN A 341 -12.66 -10.99 -22.44
CA ASN A 341 -11.40 -10.27 -22.48
C ASN A 341 -10.35 -10.93 -21.57
N THR A 342 -9.07 -10.72 -21.86
CA THR A 342 -8.00 -11.09 -20.94
C THR A 342 -8.19 -10.40 -19.60
N PRO A 343 -8.31 -11.15 -18.49
CA PRO A 343 -8.58 -10.54 -17.19
C PRO A 343 -7.40 -9.70 -16.72
N ASN A 344 -7.72 -8.62 -16.03
CA ASN A 344 -6.74 -7.76 -15.36
C ASN A 344 -6.49 -8.24 -13.92
N MET A 345 -5.30 -7.97 -13.41
CA MET A 345 -4.94 -8.08 -11.99
C MET A 345 -4.35 -6.75 -11.54
N VAL A 346 -4.88 -6.18 -10.47
CA VAL A 346 -4.40 -4.90 -9.94
C VAL A 346 -3.18 -5.12 -9.06
N ALA A 347 -2.05 -4.53 -9.45
CA ALA A 347 -0.86 -4.48 -8.62
C ALA A 347 -0.94 -3.33 -7.61
N ASN A 348 -0.35 -3.55 -6.44
CA ASN A 348 -0.17 -2.54 -5.41
C ASN A 348 1.23 -2.63 -4.79
N THR A 349 1.66 -1.58 -4.14
CA THR A 349 2.90 -1.56 -3.38
C THR A 349 2.74 -0.82 -2.06
N ALA A 350 3.69 -1.06 -1.17
CA ALA A 350 3.97 -0.18 -0.05
C ALA A 350 5.15 0.72 -0.42
N PHE A 351 5.05 2.00 -0.09
CA PHE A 351 6.07 2.97 -0.47
C PHE A 351 7.09 3.18 0.65
N VAL A 352 8.35 3.27 0.26
CA VAL A 352 9.41 3.81 1.09
C VAL A 352 9.69 5.25 0.67
N ALA A 353 9.77 6.16 1.64
CA ALA A 353 10.01 7.57 1.42
C ALA A 353 11.10 8.08 2.35
N VAL A 354 11.81 9.11 1.90
CA VAL A 354 12.79 9.86 2.71
C VAL A 354 12.11 11.12 3.23
N SER A 355 12.22 11.39 4.54
CA SER A 355 11.66 12.60 5.12
C SER A 355 12.37 13.85 4.59
N ALA A 356 11.61 14.90 4.27
CA ALA A 356 12.15 16.17 3.78
C ALA A 356 13.05 16.86 4.81
N ASP A 357 12.78 16.65 6.11
CA ASP A 357 13.51 17.23 7.23
C ASP A 357 14.62 16.33 7.81
N THR A 358 15.00 15.25 7.09
CA THR A 358 16.09 14.36 7.53
C THR A 358 17.36 15.13 7.83
N LYS A 359 18.04 14.76 8.92
CA LYS A 359 19.31 15.38 9.32
C LYS A 359 20.52 14.71 8.66
N ASN A 360 20.30 13.54 8.05
CA ASN A 360 21.35 12.76 7.41
C ASN A 360 20.91 12.30 6.00
N PRO A 361 20.67 13.24 5.06
CA PRO A 361 20.12 12.93 3.75
C PRO A 361 21.02 11.98 2.94
N ASP A 362 22.34 12.11 3.06
CA ASP A 362 23.28 11.23 2.33
C ASP A 362 23.16 9.77 2.80
N ALA A 363 23.01 9.55 4.11
CA ALA A 363 22.80 8.20 4.65
C ALA A 363 21.41 7.65 4.26
N ALA A 364 20.37 8.50 4.27
CA ALA A 364 19.04 8.10 3.87
C ALA A 364 19.00 7.69 2.39
N LEU A 365 19.60 8.47 1.50
CA LEU A 365 19.70 8.15 0.08
C LEU A 365 20.56 6.91 -0.20
N ALA A 366 21.65 6.73 0.56
CA ALA A 366 22.46 5.51 0.49
C ALA A 366 21.70 4.27 0.96
N PHE A 367 20.88 4.38 2.01
CA PHE A 367 20.02 3.28 2.42
C PHE A 367 18.95 2.97 1.37
N MET A 368 18.34 3.99 0.76
CA MET A 368 17.44 3.81 -0.38
C MET A 368 18.13 3.04 -1.52
N GLN A 369 19.37 3.40 -1.86
CA GLN A 369 20.15 2.69 -2.89
C GLN A 369 20.39 1.22 -2.52
N VAL A 370 20.63 0.92 -1.24
CA VAL A 370 20.79 -0.46 -0.74
C VAL A 370 19.49 -1.25 -0.84
N LEU A 371 18.32 -0.64 -0.57
CA LEU A 371 17.02 -1.31 -0.71
C LEU A 371 16.78 -1.85 -2.13
N PHE A 372 17.31 -1.18 -3.14
CA PHE A 372 17.23 -1.59 -4.54
C PHE A 372 18.49 -2.38 -5.02
N SER A 373 19.37 -2.78 -4.09
CA SER A 373 20.54 -3.60 -4.44
C SER A 373 20.14 -5.03 -4.78
N LYS A 374 21.01 -5.70 -5.53
CA LYS A 374 20.78 -7.09 -5.95
C LYS A 374 20.56 -8.04 -4.76
N ASN A 375 21.33 -7.88 -3.68
CA ASN A 375 21.20 -8.74 -2.50
C ASN A 375 19.88 -8.52 -1.78
N VAL A 376 19.42 -7.27 -1.66
CA VAL A 376 18.14 -6.95 -1.02
C VAL A 376 16.96 -7.34 -1.91
N THR A 377 17.06 -7.15 -3.23
CA THR A 377 16.09 -7.66 -4.21
C THR A 377 15.84 -9.16 -4.03
N ARG A 378 16.92 -9.94 -3.89
CA ARG A 378 16.81 -11.39 -3.64
C ARG A 378 16.22 -11.71 -2.28
N ALA A 379 16.56 -10.95 -1.23
CA ALA A 379 15.97 -11.10 0.10
C ALA A 379 14.45 -10.82 0.13
N VAL A 380 13.96 -9.86 -0.67
CA VAL A 380 12.51 -9.63 -0.86
C VAL A 380 11.84 -10.89 -1.37
N ALA A 381 12.39 -11.47 -2.42
CA ALA A 381 11.86 -12.68 -3.05
C ALA A 381 11.89 -13.88 -2.08
N GLU A 382 13.02 -14.11 -1.39
CA GLU A 382 13.20 -15.21 -0.43
C GLU A 382 12.28 -15.09 0.80
N CYS A 383 11.91 -13.87 1.19
CA CYS A 383 10.99 -13.65 2.31
C CYS A 383 9.51 -13.70 1.90
N GLY A 384 9.20 -13.89 0.62
CA GLY A 384 7.81 -13.96 0.14
C GLY A 384 7.01 -12.67 0.31
N MET A 385 7.68 -11.51 0.42
CA MET A 385 7.01 -10.22 0.61
C MET A 385 6.20 -9.77 -0.61
N GLY A 386 6.59 -10.23 -1.79
CA GLY A 386 5.99 -9.87 -3.05
C GLY A 386 6.98 -10.06 -4.20
N ILE A 387 6.65 -9.51 -5.36
CA ILE A 387 7.47 -9.58 -6.56
C ILE A 387 8.40 -8.36 -6.57
N PRO A 388 9.74 -8.54 -6.64
CA PRO A 388 10.69 -7.42 -6.70
C PRO A 388 10.45 -6.50 -7.91
N CYS A 389 10.62 -5.19 -7.70
CA CYS A 389 10.54 -4.21 -8.77
C CYS A 389 11.80 -4.17 -9.65
N MET A 390 12.91 -4.74 -9.20
CA MET A 390 14.17 -4.78 -9.94
C MET A 390 14.21 -5.94 -10.93
N ARG A 391 14.91 -5.74 -12.05
CA ARG A 391 15.19 -6.81 -13.02
C ARG A 391 16.26 -7.74 -12.46
N ASP A 392 15.85 -8.87 -11.95
CA ASP A 392 16.74 -9.98 -11.58
C ASP A 392 16.11 -11.29 -12.09
N GLU A 393 16.93 -12.20 -12.57
CA GLU A 393 16.46 -13.50 -13.05
C GLU A 393 15.95 -14.38 -11.90
N LEU A 394 16.25 -14.01 -10.64
CA LEU A 394 15.85 -14.69 -9.40
C LEU A 394 16.09 -16.21 -9.46
N GLU A 395 17.10 -16.64 -10.28
CA GLU A 395 17.41 -18.05 -10.51
C GLU A 395 17.73 -18.74 -9.18
N GLY A 396 17.05 -19.87 -8.93
CA GLY A 396 17.23 -20.68 -7.74
C GLY A 396 16.55 -20.15 -6.47
N ILE A 397 15.74 -19.09 -6.58
CA ILE A 397 14.93 -18.56 -5.48
C ILE A 397 13.51 -19.16 -5.58
N ASP A 398 13.03 -19.66 -4.45
CA ASP A 398 11.62 -20.03 -4.29
C ASP A 398 10.81 -18.76 -3.98
N LEU A 399 10.00 -18.32 -4.93
CA LEU A 399 9.13 -17.15 -4.79
C LEU A 399 7.84 -17.44 -4.00
N GLY A 400 7.63 -18.68 -3.61
CA GLY A 400 6.34 -19.13 -3.08
C GLY A 400 5.30 -19.41 -4.17
N GLN A 401 4.22 -20.08 -3.78
CA GLN A 401 3.20 -20.54 -4.72
C GLN A 401 2.49 -19.39 -5.43
N GLU A 402 2.08 -18.36 -4.70
CA GLU A 402 1.29 -17.25 -5.24
C GLU A 402 2.09 -16.35 -6.19
N ASN A 403 3.31 -15.95 -5.79
CA ASN A 403 4.17 -15.13 -6.64
C ASN A 403 4.53 -15.83 -7.96
N THR A 404 4.81 -17.13 -7.88
CA THR A 404 5.08 -17.94 -9.07
C THR A 404 3.88 -17.96 -10.01
N GLN A 405 2.66 -18.18 -9.49
CA GLN A 405 1.44 -18.19 -10.28
C GLN A 405 1.12 -16.83 -10.92
N VAL A 406 1.34 -15.72 -10.19
CA VAL A 406 1.19 -14.35 -10.75
C VAL A 406 2.10 -14.18 -11.97
N LEU A 407 3.38 -14.55 -11.86
CA LEU A 407 4.34 -14.42 -12.96
C LEU A 407 4.01 -15.36 -14.13
N GLU A 408 3.54 -16.58 -13.87
CA GLU A 408 3.10 -17.52 -14.90
C GLU A 408 1.89 -16.96 -15.67
N LEU A 409 0.89 -16.42 -14.97
CA LEU A 409 -0.29 -15.81 -15.60
C LEU A 409 0.10 -14.61 -16.48
N ALA A 410 0.95 -13.72 -15.97
CA ALA A 410 1.41 -12.55 -16.70
C ALA A 410 2.26 -12.95 -17.92
N ASN A 411 3.25 -13.83 -17.73
CA ASN A 411 4.17 -14.24 -18.81
C ASN A 411 3.50 -15.07 -19.90
N SER A 412 2.46 -15.83 -19.57
CA SER A 412 1.66 -16.57 -20.55
C SER A 412 0.64 -15.70 -21.31
N GLY A 413 0.40 -14.48 -20.85
CA GLY A 413 -0.66 -13.61 -21.34
C GLY A 413 -2.06 -14.04 -20.92
N ALA A 414 -2.17 -14.90 -19.90
CA ALA A 414 -3.45 -15.31 -19.32
C ALA A 414 -4.07 -14.23 -18.43
N ALA A 415 -3.28 -13.27 -17.97
CA ALA A 415 -3.74 -12.06 -17.30
C ALA A 415 -2.82 -10.88 -17.58
N GLU A 416 -3.34 -9.65 -17.51
CA GLU A 416 -2.58 -8.41 -17.57
C GLU A 416 -2.44 -7.82 -16.16
N ILE A 417 -1.21 -7.51 -15.73
CA ILE A 417 -0.96 -6.80 -14.48
C ILE A 417 -1.03 -5.31 -14.77
N ILE A 418 -1.92 -4.62 -14.08
CA ILE A 418 -2.09 -3.16 -14.18
C ILE A 418 -1.77 -2.50 -12.86
N CYS A 419 -1.17 -1.32 -12.90
CA CYS A 419 -0.94 -0.52 -11.71
C CYS A 419 -1.33 0.94 -11.93
N GLU A 420 -1.78 1.56 -10.86
CA GLU A 420 -2.02 3.00 -10.79
C GLU A 420 -0.68 3.73 -10.70
N ILE A 421 -0.57 4.86 -11.40
CA ILE A 421 0.59 5.75 -11.36
C ILE A 421 0.16 7.08 -10.76
N GLY A 422 0.88 7.52 -9.73
CA GLY A 422 0.73 8.86 -9.18
C GLY A 422 -0.21 9.00 -7.99
N GLY A 423 -0.47 7.93 -7.26
CA GLY A 423 -1.33 8.00 -6.09
C GLY A 423 -0.90 7.07 -4.95
N SER A 424 -1.85 6.37 -4.37
CA SER A 424 -1.66 5.54 -3.17
C SER A 424 -1.26 4.09 -3.45
N GLY A 425 -0.90 3.75 -4.68
CA GLY A 425 -0.67 2.37 -5.13
C GLY A 425 -1.95 1.57 -5.41
N ASN A 426 -3.11 2.22 -5.32
CA ASN A 426 -4.43 1.73 -5.68
C ASN A 426 -5.14 2.82 -6.48
N PHE A 427 -6.19 2.46 -7.24
CA PHE A 427 -6.94 3.42 -8.06
C PHE A 427 -7.82 4.41 -7.26
N GLU A 428 -7.70 4.44 -5.94
CA GLU A 428 -8.45 5.32 -5.03
C GLU A 428 -7.50 6.24 -4.23
N PRO A 429 -7.05 7.36 -4.82
CA PRO A 429 -6.01 8.21 -4.20
C PRO A 429 -6.48 8.97 -2.95
N TYR A 430 -7.82 9.12 -2.75
CA TYR A 430 -8.37 9.90 -1.63
C TYR A 430 -8.89 8.97 -0.53
N ALA A 431 -8.59 9.28 0.73
CA ALA A 431 -9.09 8.54 1.89
C ALA A 431 -10.63 8.54 1.97
N GLU A 432 -11.25 9.67 1.60
CA GLU A 432 -12.69 9.83 1.54
C GLU A 432 -13.32 8.94 0.45
N LEU A 433 -12.69 8.85 -0.73
CA LEU A 433 -13.14 7.98 -1.81
C LEU A 433 -13.06 6.52 -1.39
N ARG A 434 -11.91 6.09 -0.83
CA ARG A 434 -11.76 4.73 -0.29
C ARG A 434 -12.84 4.40 0.73
N THR A 435 -13.12 5.33 1.64
CA THR A 435 -14.18 5.16 2.65
C THR A 435 -15.55 5.06 2.02
N ALA A 436 -15.85 5.88 1.01
CA ALA A 436 -17.15 5.84 0.31
C ALA A 436 -17.33 4.51 -0.45
N VAL A 437 -16.30 4.04 -1.16
CA VAL A 437 -16.35 2.74 -1.86
C VAL A 437 -16.52 1.60 -0.88
N LYS A 438 -15.73 1.54 0.21
CA LYS A 438 -15.87 0.52 1.27
C LYS A 438 -17.28 0.48 1.86
N ASN A 439 -17.84 1.64 2.20
CA ASN A 439 -19.20 1.75 2.76
C ASN A 439 -20.24 1.30 1.74
N THR A 440 -20.05 1.59 0.47
CA THR A 440 -20.95 1.16 -0.62
C THR A 440 -20.95 -0.35 -0.74
N ILE A 441 -19.79 -0.99 -0.82
CA ILE A 441 -19.64 -2.46 -0.84
C ILE A 441 -20.32 -3.08 0.40
N ALA A 442 -19.99 -2.59 1.59
CA ALA A 442 -20.55 -3.10 2.84
C ALA A 442 -22.09 -2.97 2.91
N SER A 443 -22.66 -1.86 2.44
CA SER A 443 -24.10 -1.62 2.45
C SER A 443 -24.86 -2.57 1.52
N ILE A 444 -24.28 -2.93 0.37
CA ILE A 444 -24.87 -3.90 -0.56
C ILE A 444 -24.75 -5.32 0.00
N LEU A 445 -23.57 -5.73 0.47
CA LEU A 445 -23.34 -7.05 1.04
C LEU A 445 -24.20 -7.31 2.29
N SER A 446 -24.42 -6.30 3.13
CA SER A 446 -25.34 -6.40 4.28
C SER A 446 -26.82 -6.34 3.89
N GLY A 447 -27.15 -5.85 2.70
CA GLY A 447 -28.50 -5.58 2.23
C GLY A 447 -29.15 -4.36 2.87
N GLU A 448 -28.35 -3.48 3.45
CA GLU A 448 -28.82 -2.18 3.94
C GLU A 448 -29.33 -1.32 2.79
N LYS A 449 -28.67 -1.40 1.63
CA LYS A 449 -29.05 -0.69 0.40
C LYS A 449 -29.10 -1.64 -0.79
N ASP A 450 -30.03 -1.38 -1.70
CA ASP A 450 -29.95 -1.95 -3.06
C ASP A 450 -28.84 -1.23 -3.86
N THR A 451 -28.37 -1.87 -4.93
CA THR A 451 -27.25 -1.37 -5.75
C THR A 451 -27.51 0.03 -6.32
N THR A 452 -28.74 0.31 -6.78
CA THR A 452 -29.09 1.62 -7.36
C THR A 452 -28.98 2.73 -6.32
N THR A 453 -29.51 2.50 -5.13
CA THR A 453 -29.43 3.47 -4.02
C THR A 453 -27.99 3.66 -3.58
N ALA A 454 -27.23 2.58 -3.41
CA ALA A 454 -25.83 2.62 -2.99
C ALA A 454 -24.94 3.39 -3.98
N LEU A 455 -25.08 3.13 -5.30
CA LEU A 455 -24.35 3.87 -6.34
C LEU A 455 -24.76 5.34 -6.44
N THR A 456 -26.04 5.65 -6.19
CA THR A 456 -26.51 7.06 -6.16
C THR A 456 -25.83 7.83 -5.05
N ASP A 457 -25.72 7.23 -3.86
CA ASP A 457 -25.06 7.83 -2.70
C ASP A 457 -23.55 7.94 -2.93
N LEU A 458 -22.91 6.93 -3.53
CA LEU A 458 -21.50 6.96 -3.88
C LEU A 458 -21.18 8.10 -4.86
N LYS A 459 -21.99 8.25 -5.93
CA LYS A 459 -21.82 9.36 -6.89
C LYS A 459 -21.98 10.73 -6.22
N ALA A 460 -22.90 10.87 -5.29
CA ALA A 460 -23.07 12.11 -4.53
C ALA A 460 -21.83 12.42 -3.67
N GLU A 461 -21.23 11.40 -3.05
CA GLU A 461 -20.02 11.57 -2.26
C GLU A 461 -18.79 11.87 -3.14
N VAL A 462 -18.65 11.21 -4.29
CA VAL A 462 -17.59 11.52 -5.28
C VAL A 462 -17.70 12.97 -5.75
N ALA A 463 -18.92 13.45 -6.05
CA ALA A 463 -19.15 14.85 -6.41
C ALA A 463 -18.77 15.79 -5.28
N ARG A 464 -19.10 15.47 -4.03
CA ARG A 464 -18.72 16.24 -2.85
C ARG A 464 -17.17 16.34 -2.72
N ILE A 465 -16.47 15.21 -2.84
CA ILE A 465 -15.00 15.16 -2.78
C ILE A 465 -14.39 16.00 -3.92
N ARG A 466 -14.92 15.86 -5.14
CA ARG A 466 -14.47 16.62 -6.30
C ARG A 466 -14.61 18.13 -6.10
N ASP A 467 -15.72 18.58 -5.54
CA ASP A 467 -16.08 19.99 -5.41
C ASP A 467 -15.51 20.64 -4.12
N ASP A 468 -14.95 19.83 -3.20
CA ASP A 468 -14.29 20.31 -1.97
C ASP A 468 -12.92 20.90 -2.30
N SER A 469 -12.79 22.22 -2.15
CA SER A 469 -11.54 22.96 -2.40
C SER A 469 -10.46 22.76 -1.32
N SER A 470 -10.80 22.14 -0.19
CA SER A 470 -9.82 21.83 0.86
C SER A 470 -9.05 20.53 0.57
N ILE A 471 -9.56 19.70 -0.34
CA ILE A 471 -8.91 18.48 -0.78
C ILE A 471 -8.05 18.79 -2.00
N GLU A 472 -6.75 18.62 -1.90
CA GLU A 472 -5.85 18.74 -3.04
C GLU A 472 -6.16 17.63 -4.06
N LYS A 473 -6.32 18.01 -5.34
CA LYS A 473 -6.66 17.06 -6.39
C LYS A 473 -5.41 16.53 -7.07
N VAL A 474 -5.28 15.22 -7.11
CA VAL A 474 -4.25 14.52 -7.88
C VAL A 474 -4.83 13.99 -9.18
N THR A 475 -3.99 13.74 -10.15
CA THR A 475 -4.36 13.05 -11.39
C THR A 475 -3.60 11.73 -11.44
N ILE A 476 -4.33 10.65 -11.50
CA ILE A 476 -3.78 9.30 -11.66
C ILE A 476 -3.94 8.82 -13.09
N THR A 477 -3.01 8.02 -13.52
CA THR A 477 -3.00 7.30 -14.80
C THR A 477 -2.67 5.84 -14.55
N VAL A 478 -2.82 5.01 -15.57
CA VAL A 478 -2.51 3.58 -15.49
C VAL A 478 -1.33 3.25 -16.41
N SER A 479 -0.51 2.27 -15.98
CA SER A 479 0.59 1.73 -16.80
C SER A 479 0.09 0.63 -17.73
#